data_c5679d4c584773fed4b9280bb7718263
#
_entry.id   c5679d4c584773fed4b9280bb7718263
#
_cell.length_a   1.000
_cell.length_b   1.000
_cell.length_c   1.000
_cell.angle_alpha   90.00
_cell.angle_beta   90.00
_cell.angle_gamma   90.00
#
_symmetry.space_group_name_H-M   'P 1'
#
loop_
_entity.id
_entity.type
_entity.pdbx_description
1 polymer ?
#
loop_
_entity_poly.entity_id
_entity_poly.type
_entity_poly.pdbx_seq_one_letter_code
_entity_poly.pdbx_strand_id
1 'polypeptide(L)'
;MTPSLATKYVFTITARIDDVTSAGDIGHGTRRIIPIIGGEVHGEGIHGKVLPFGADFQIIRPDELIELEAKYALELDDGAVIYVENIGIRFGPKELLEKLKRNEPVDPALIYCRTTPRFETGHPKYRWLMRHLFIGSAARHADRVVIDVHQVL
;
A
#
# COMPACT_ATOMS: atom_id res chain seq x y z
N MET A 1 10.84 32.27 -4.15
CA MET A 1 10.24 31.43 -3.06
C MET A 1 9.28 30.43 -3.69
N THR A 2 9.36 29.19 -3.28
CA THR A 2 8.43 28.14 -3.75
C THR A 2 7.25 28.02 -2.79
N PRO A 3 6.09 27.54 -3.26
CA PRO A 3 4.98 27.22 -2.36
C PRO A 3 5.39 26.18 -1.33
N SER A 4 4.82 26.25 -0.12
CA SER A 4 5.03 25.24 0.90
C SER A 4 4.30 23.96 0.52
N LEU A 5 4.88 22.81 0.88
CA LEU A 5 4.24 21.54 0.70
C LEU A 5 3.29 21.26 1.86
N ALA A 6 2.09 20.85 1.52
CA ALA A 6 1.09 20.40 2.49
C ALA A 6 0.42 19.13 1.96
N THR A 7 -0.19 18.36 2.83
CA THR A 7 -0.95 17.17 2.46
C THR A 7 -2.34 17.22 3.06
N LYS A 8 -3.27 16.54 2.39
CA LYS A 8 -4.65 16.41 2.85
C LYS A 8 -5.03 14.92 2.79
N TYR A 9 -5.49 14.38 3.93
CA TYR A 9 -6.07 13.03 3.95
C TYR A 9 -7.27 12.96 3.00
N VAL A 10 -7.35 11.89 2.20
CA VAL A 10 -8.44 11.72 1.24
C VAL A 10 -9.21 10.42 1.42
N PHE A 11 -8.56 9.30 1.66
CA PHE A 11 -9.23 8.01 1.93
C PHE A 11 -8.27 6.98 2.51
N THR A 12 -8.84 5.92 3.05
CA THR A 12 -8.11 4.77 3.59
C THR A 12 -8.41 3.53 2.77
N ILE A 13 -7.36 2.80 2.41
CA ILE A 13 -7.46 1.47 1.79
C ILE A 13 -7.09 0.44 2.83
N THR A 14 -7.98 -0.52 3.06
CA THR A 14 -7.69 -1.70 3.89
C THR A 14 -7.61 -2.91 2.95
N ALA A 15 -6.40 -3.36 2.66
CA ALA A 15 -6.16 -4.48 1.77
C ALA A 15 -5.94 -5.75 2.58
N ARG A 16 -6.81 -6.74 2.42
CA ARG A 16 -6.61 -8.06 3.04
C ARG A 16 -5.61 -8.85 2.22
N ILE A 17 -4.75 -9.54 2.91
CA ILE A 17 -3.63 -10.28 2.32
C ILE A 17 -3.67 -11.75 2.73
N ASP A 18 -3.04 -12.58 1.92
CA ASP A 18 -2.89 -14.01 2.17
C ASP A 18 -1.40 -14.35 2.39
N ASP A 19 -1.13 -15.64 2.55
CA ASP A 19 0.21 -16.14 2.85
C ASP A 19 1.24 -15.74 1.79
N VAL A 20 2.42 -15.43 2.25
CA VAL A 20 3.54 -15.02 1.41
C VAL A 20 4.08 -16.20 0.62
N THR A 21 4.33 -16.00 -0.67
CA THR A 21 5.12 -16.90 -1.51
C THR A 21 6.51 -16.29 -1.69
N SER A 22 7.57 -17.03 -1.36
CA SER A 22 8.93 -16.58 -1.55
C SER A 22 9.54 -17.22 -2.79
N ALA A 23 10.14 -16.39 -3.65
CA ALA A 23 10.96 -16.86 -4.76
C ALA A 23 12.43 -17.03 -4.36
N GLY A 24 12.77 -16.73 -3.11
CA GLY A 24 14.12 -16.90 -2.56
C GLY A 24 15.07 -15.75 -2.90
N ASP A 25 16.33 -16.02 -2.67
CA ASP A 25 17.40 -15.06 -2.91
C ASP A 25 17.64 -14.88 -4.43
N ILE A 26 17.51 -13.64 -4.90
CA ILE A 26 17.70 -13.27 -6.31
C ILE A 26 18.99 -12.50 -6.54
N GLY A 27 19.92 -12.52 -5.57
CA GLY A 27 21.23 -11.86 -5.63
C GLY A 27 21.26 -10.49 -4.96
N HIS A 28 20.27 -9.65 -5.17
CA HIS A 28 20.19 -8.31 -4.54
C HIS A 28 19.10 -8.22 -3.47
N GLY A 29 18.60 -9.35 -3.01
CA GLY A 29 17.60 -9.46 -1.96
C GLY A 29 16.78 -10.72 -2.08
N THR A 30 15.76 -10.82 -1.23
CA THR A 30 14.81 -11.92 -1.25
C THR A 30 13.49 -11.45 -1.85
N ARG A 31 13.04 -12.09 -2.94
CA ARG A 31 11.76 -11.80 -3.58
C ARG A 31 10.63 -12.47 -2.82
N ARG A 32 9.65 -11.67 -2.42
CA ARG A 32 8.42 -12.15 -1.78
C ARG A 32 7.21 -11.64 -2.55
N ILE A 33 6.18 -12.47 -2.64
CA ILE A 33 4.91 -12.13 -3.29
C ILE A 33 3.81 -12.32 -2.27
N ILE A 34 3.08 -11.26 -1.98
CA ILE A 34 1.99 -11.29 -0.99
C ILE A 34 0.67 -11.05 -1.74
N PRO A 35 -0.20 -12.06 -1.86
CA PRO A 35 -1.48 -11.89 -2.52
C PRO A 35 -2.36 -10.87 -1.80
N ILE A 36 -3.06 -10.05 -2.59
CA ILE A 36 -4.11 -9.15 -2.12
C ILE A 36 -5.44 -9.79 -2.49
N ILE A 37 -6.22 -10.17 -1.48
CA ILE A 37 -7.39 -11.04 -1.67
C ILE A 37 -8.73 -10.34 -1.48
N GLY A 38 -8.72 -9.04 -1.18
CA GLY A 38 -9.94 -8.26 -0.97
C GLY A 38 -9.69 -7.10 -0.05
N GLY A 39 -10.76 -6.56 0.50
CA GLY A 39 -10.71 -5.43 1.41
C GLY A 39 -11.66 -4.32 1.01
N GLU A 40 -11.42 -3.15 1.56
CA GLU A 40 -12.31 -2.00 1.35
C GLU A 40 -11.53 -0.70 1.21
N VAL A 41 -12.17 0.28 0.60
CA VAL A 41 -11.70 1.66 0.55
C VAL A 41 -12.82 2.55 1.07
N HIS A 42 -12.48 3.52 1.92
CA HIS A 42 -13.44 4.49 2.41
C HIS A 42 -12.80 5.85 2.65
N GLY A 43 -13.56 6.88 2.35
CA GLY A 43 -13.19 8.27 2.56
C GLY A 43 -14.33 9.15 2.09
N GLU A 44 -14.13 10.46 2.15
CA GLU A 44 -15.13 11.40 1.66
C GLU A 44 -15.28 11.28 0.14
N GLY A 45 -16.47 10.87 -0.31
CA GLY A 45 -16.75 10.70 -1.74
C GLY A 45 -16.11 9.49 -2.40
N ILE A 46 -15.46 8.63 -1.64
CA ILE A 46 -14.89 7.37 -2.13
C ILE A 46 -15.26 6.25 -1.18
N HIS A 47 -15.97 5.25 -1.69
CA HIS A 47 -16.34 4.06 -0.94
C HIS A 47 -16.45 2.86 -1.87
N GLY A 48 -15.89 1.73 -1.48
CA GLY A 48 -15.96 0.53 -2.27
C GLY A 48 -15.09 -0.59 -1.71
N LYS A 49 -14.67 -1.47 -2.60
CA LYS A 49 -13.91 -2.67 -2.23
C LYS A 49 -12.60 -2.78 -2.99
N VAL A 50 -11.66 -3.49 -2.39
CA VAL A 50 -10.44 -3.97 -3.06
C VAL A 50 -10.79 -5.26 -3.78
N LEU A 51 -10.51 -5.33 -5.08
CA LEU A 51 -10.79 -6.53 -5.88
C LEU A 51 -9.83 -7.67 -5.50
N PRO A 52 -10.29 -8.93 -5.52
CA PRO A 52 -9.54 -10.08 -5.00
C PRO A 52 -8.47 -10.59 -5.97
N PHE A 53 -7.79 -9.71 -6.66
CA PHE A 53 -6.66 -10.05 -7.53
C PHE A 53 -5.61 -8.95 -7.40
N GLY A 54 -4.37 -9.32 -7.52
CA GLY A 54 -3.23 -8.44 -7.32
C GLY A 54 -2.32 -8.95 -6.23
N ALA A 55 -1.22 -8.28 -6.05
CA ALA A 55 -0.23 -8.66 -5.07
C ALA A 55 0.70 -7.49 -4.75
N ASP A 56 1.41 -7.62 -3.64
CA ASP A 56 2.57 -6.82 -3.31
C ASP A 56 3.82 -7.63 -3.63
N PHE A 57 4.63 -7.15 -4.56
CA PHE A 57 5.84 -7.79 -5.05
C PHE A 57 7.03 -7.19 -4.32
N GLN A 58 7.36 -7.74 -3.15
CA GLN A 58 8.37 -7.20 -2.25
C GLN A 58 9.77 -7.72 -2.56
N ILE A 59 10.76 -6.89 -2.27
CA ILE A 59 12.15 -7.31 -2.14
C ILE A 59 12.61 -6.96 -0.73
N ILE A 60 13.10 -7.94 0.02
CA ILE A 60 13.82 -7.69 1.26
C ILE A 60 15.29 -7.56 0.90
N ARG A 61 15.83 -6.34 1.00
CA ARG A 61 17.22 -6.06 0.64
C ARG A 61 18.19 -6.68 1.66
N PRO A 62 19.48 -6.86 1.30
CA PRO A 62 20.48 -7.34 2.26
C PRO A 62 20.64 -6.46 3.50
N ASP A 63 20.34 -5.15 3.39
CA ASP A 63 20.33 -4.20 4.52
C ASP A 63 19.01 -4.21 5.30
N GLU A 64 18.13 -5.19 5.00
CA GLU A 64 16.83 -5.42 5.64
C GLU A 64 15.74 -4.39 5.30
N LEU A 65 16.02 -3.34 4.53
CA LEU A 65 14.96 -2.48 4.01
C LEU A 65 14.07 -3.27 3.06
N ILE A 66 12.76 -3.13 3.20
CA ILE A 66 11.78 -3.83 2.37
C ILE A 66 11.26 -2.85 1.32
N GLU A 67 11.48 -3.18 0.05
CA GLU A 67 10.89 -2.47 -1.08
C GLU A 67 9.51 -3.04 -1.34
N LEU A 68 8.52 -2.15 -1.45
CA LEU A 68 7.12 -2.49 -1.67
C LEU A 68 6.72 -2.09 -3.10
N GLU A 69 6.02 -2.98 -3.81
CA GLU A 69 5.46 -2.69 -5.12
C GLU A 69 4.15 -3.43 -5.29
N ALA A 70 3.07 -2.81 -4.84
CA ALA A 70 1.74 -3.40 -4.92
C ALA A 70 1.03 -2.97 -6.20
N LYS A 71 0.36 -3.93 -6.84
CA LYS A 71 -0.49 -3.71 -8.02
C LYS A 71 -1.82 -4.41 -7.78
N TYR A 72 -2.90 -3.63 -7.81
CA TYR A 72 -4.25 -4.14 -7.57
C TYR A 72 -5.30 -3.16 -8.09
N ALA A 73 -6.56 -3.41 -7.84
CA ALA A 73 -7.63 -2.55 -8.28
C ALA A 73 -8.70 -2.37 -7.19
N LEU A 74 -9.39 -1.24 -7.26
CA LEU A 74 -10.55 -0.91 -6.44
C LEU A 74 -11.79 -0.92 -7.33
N GLU A 75 -12.92 -1.34 -6.80
CA GLU A 75 -14.22 -1.15 -7.41
C GLU A 75 -15.09 -0.36 -6.44
N LEU A 76 -15.49 0.83 -6.84
CA LEU A 76 -16.29 1.71 -6.00
C LEU A 76 -17.78 1.36 -6.09
N ASP A 77 -18.58 1.84 -5.14
CA ASP A 77 -20.01 1.53 -5.06
C ASP A 77 -20.79 1.99 -6.30
N ASP A 78 -20.30 3.02 -7.01
CA ASP A 78 -20.89 3.49 -8.27
C ASP A 78 -20.41 2.70 -9.51
N GLY A 79 -19.63 1.64 -9.32
CA GLY A 79 -19.11 0.82 -10.40
C GLY A 79 -17.79 1.29 -11.00
N ALA A 80 -17.26 2.42 -10.55
CA ALA A 80 -15.95 2.88 -11.03
C ALA A 80 -14.85 1.90 -10.64
N VAL A 81 -13.97 1.57 -11.59
CA VAL A 81 -12.78 0.75 -11.33
C VAL A 81 -11.56 1.65 -11.36
N ILE A 82 -10.73 1.53 -10.32
CA ILE A 82 -9.50 2.30 -10.17
C ILE A 82 -8.34 1.33 -10.05
N TYR A 83 -7.40 1.41 -10.99
CA TYR A 83 -6.15 0.67 -10.91
C TYR A 83 -5.19 1.38 -9.97
N VAL A 84 -4.49 0.60 -9.14
CA VAL A 84 -3.55 1.12 -8.13
C VAL A 84 -2.17 0.51 -8.35
N GLU A 85 -1.16 1.36 -8.45
CA GLU A 85 0.24 0.98 -8.26
C GLU A 85 0.74 1.71 -7.03
N ASN A 86 1.23 0.98 -6.06
CA ASN A 86 1.69 1.57 -4.80
C ASN A 86 3.11 1.11 -4.49
N ILE A 87 4.06 2.01 -4.70
CA ILE A 87 5.48 1.79 -4.46
C ILE A 87 5.85 2.44 -3.14
N GLY A 88 6.67 1.77 -2.36
CA GLY A 88 7.12 2.34 -1.10
C GLY A 88 8.23 1.56 -0.45
N ILE A 89 8.51 1.91 0.79
CA ILE A 89 9.54 1.28 1.59
C ILE A 89 9.04 1.05 3.01
N ARG A 90 9.52 -0.02 3.62
CA ARG A 90 9.27 -0.32 5.04
C ARG A 90 10.58 -0.72 5.70
N PHE A 91 10.85 -0.14 6.87
CA PHE A 91 11.98 -0.54 7.70
C PHE A 91 11.71 -0.23 9.16
N GLY A 92 12.49 -0.83 10.03
CA GLY A 92 12.38 -0.63 11.46
C GLY A 92 13.39 -1.50 12.21
N PRO A 93 13.28 -1.56 13.53
CA PRO A 93 14.13 -2.45 14.33
C PRO A 93 13.99 -3.90 13.88
N LYS A 94 15.12 -4.60 13.78
CA LYS A 94 15.17 -5.97 13.26
C LYS A 94 14.19 -6.91 14.00
N GLU A 95 14.12 -6.81 15.31
CA GLU A 95 13.25 -7.65 16.14
C GLU A 95 11.78 -7.46 15.78
N LEU A 96 11.38 -6.24 15.46
CA LEU A 96 10.01 -5.92 15.08
C LEU A 96 9.69 -6.40 13.66
N LEU A 97 10.64 -6.29 12.74
CA LEU A 97 10.47 -6.82 11.38
C LEU A 97 10.34 -8.35 11.40
N GLU A 98 11.12 -9.02 12.25
CA GLU A 98 10.99 -10.47 12.43
C GLU A 98 9.63 -10.86 13.01
N LYS A 99 9.11 -10.08 13.97
CA LYS A 99 7.75 -10.29 14.49
C LYS A 99 6.70 -10.15 13.39
N LEU A 100 6.81 -9.15 12.52
CA LEU A 100 5.89 -8.99 11.39
C LEU A 100 5.92 -10.20 10.46
N LYS A 101 7.11 -10.75 10.19
CA LYS A 101 7.26 -11.95 9.36
C LYS A 101 6.56 -13.16 9.98
N ARG A 102 6.47 -13.24 11.30
CA ARG A 102 5.78 -14.30 12.03
C ARG A 102 4.30 -13.99 12.29
N ASN A 103 3.77 -12.91 11.70
CA ASN A 103 2.41 -12.41 11.91
C ASN A 103 2.10 -12.10 13.39
N GLU A 104 3.12 -11.72 14.16
CA GLU A 104 2.95 -11.27 15.54
C GLU A 104 2.58 -9.78 15.57
N PRO A 105 1.81 -9.35 16.58
CA PRO A 105 1.43 -7.94 16.70
C PRO A 105 2.64 -7.02 16.92
N VAL A 106 2.68 -5.91 16.17
CA VAL A 106 3.70 -4.87 16.32
C VAL A 106 3.00 -3.52 16.25
N ASP A 107 3.39 -2.60 17.12
CA ASP A 107 2.88 -1.22 17.08
C ASP A 107 3.36 -0.55 15.78
N PRO A 108 2.42 -0.16 14.88
CA PRO A 108 2.79 0.46 13.61
C PRO A 108 3.62 1.73 13.75
N ALA A 109 3.50 2.45 14.86
CA ALA A 109 4.26 3.67 15.10
C ALA A 109 5.78 3.42 15.21
N LEU A 110 6.18 2.18 15.47
CA LEU A 110 7.59 1.80 15.59
C LEU A 110 8.21 1.36 14.26
N ILE A 111 7.41 1.29 13.20
CA ILE A 111 7.82 0.87 11.86
C ILE A 111 7.64 2.05 10.91
N TYR A 112 8.67 2.38 10.16
CA TYR A 112 8.54 3.32 9.04
C TYR A 112 7.94 2.58 7.85
N CYS A 113 6.78 3.02 7.38
CA CYS A 113 6.17 2.47 6.17
C CYS A 113 5.46 3.61 5.43
N ARG A 114 6.07 4.03 4.32
CA ARG A 114 5.55 5.14 3.50
C ARG A 114 5.55 4.72 2.04
N THR A 115 4.51 5.13 1.35
CA THR A 115 4.30 4.75 -0.06
C THR A 115 3.93 5.96 -0.90
N THR A 116 4.02 5.80 -2.22
CA THR A 116 3.62 6.82 -3.20
C THR A 116 2.64 6.20 -4.18
N PRO A 117 1.37 6.06 -3.79
CA PRO A 117 0.37 5.42 -4.65
C PRO A 117 0.06 6.27 -5.88
N ARG A 118 -0.14 5.58 -7.00
CA ARG A 118 -0.61 6.15 -8.25
C ARG A 118 -1.89 5.43 -8.66
N PHE A 119 -2.82 6.21 -9.18
CA PHE A 119 -4.15 5.72 -9.53
C PHE A 119 -4.44 5.98 -11.01
N GLU A 120 -5.17 5.05 -11.63
CA GLU A 120 -5.64 5.18 -13.00
C GLU A 120 -7.11 4.79 -13.08
N THR A 121 -7.92 5.64 -13.72
CA THR A 121 -9.32 5.33 -13.97
C THR A 121 -9.83 6.11 -15.18
N GLY A 122 -10.71 5.49 -15.96
CA GLY A 122 -11.44 6.16 -17.03
C GLY A 122 -12.71 6.87 -16.56
N HIS A 123 -13.11 6.68 -15.30
CA HIS A 123 -14.36 7.25 -14.78
C HIS A 123 -14.21 8.76 -14.53
N PRO A 124 -15.05 9.62 -15.16
CA PRO A 124 -14.87 11.07 -15.11
C PRO A 124 -14.84 11.65 -13.69
N LYS A 125 -15.64 11.12 -12.79
CA LYS A 125 -15.74 11.60 -11.40
C LYS A 125 -14.41 11.47 -10.64
N TYR A 126 -13.55 10.51 -11.00
CA TYR A 126 -12.33 10.21 -10.28
C TYR A 126 -11.05 10.52 -11.05
N ARG A 127 -11.16 11.23 -12.17
CA ARG A 127 -9.98 11.63 -12.97
C ARG A 127 -9.02 12.54 -12.22
N TRP A 128 -9.49 13.22 -11.17
CA TRP A 128 -8.64 14.05 -10.33
C TRP A 128 -7.52 13.23 -9.67
N LEU A 129 -7.72 11.93 -9.46
CA LEU A 129 -6.70 11.01 -8.93
C LEU A 129 -5.46 10.94 -9.83
N MET A 130 -5.61 11.16 -11.15
CA MET A 130 -4.50 11.12 -12.11
C MET A 130 -3.79 12.47 -12.26
N ARG A 131 -4.30 13.50 -11.61
CA ARG A 131 -3.78 14.89 -11.74
C ARG A 131 -3.09 15.38 -10.46
N HIS A 132 -2.95 14.52 -9.47
CA HIS A 132 -2.33 14.85 -8.21
C HIS A 132 -1.34 13.75 -7.81
N LEU A 133 -0.39 14.13 -6.96
CA LEU A 133 0.49 13.18 -6.32
C LEU A 133 -0.07 12.81 -4.95
N PHE A 134 0.24 11.59 -4.51
CA PHE A 134 -0.24 11.07 -3.24
C PHE A 134 0.89 10.44 -2.44
N ILE A 135 0.74 10.47 -1.12
CA ILE A 135 1.63 9.79 -0.18
C ILE A 135 0.77 8.89 0.70
N GLY A 136 1.21 7.66 0.91
CA GLY A 136 0.55 6.71 1.79
C GLY A 136 1.31 6.55 3.10
N SER A 137 0.59 6.54 4.20
CA SER A 137 1.08 6.08 5.49
C SER A 137 0.49 4.70 5.73
N ALA A 138 1.32 3.67 5.83
CA ALA A 138 0.86 2.30 5.85
C ALA A 138 1.20 1.57 7.16
N ALA A 139 0.29 0.69 7.57
CA ALA A 139 0.45 -0.18 8.73
C ALA A 139 0.20 -1.63 8.34
N ARG A 140 1.18 -2.50 8.57
CA ARG A 140 1.08 -3.94 8.32
C ARG A 140 0.54 -4.64 9.57
N HIS A 141 -0.56 -5.35 9.39
CA HIS A 141 -1.14 -6.26 10.39
C HIS A 141 -1.00 -7.71 9.93
N ALA A 142 -1.41 -8.66 10.76
CA ALA A 142 -1.26 -10.09 10.43
C ALA A 142 -1.99 -10.48 9.13
N ASP A 143 -3.21 -9.96 8.92
CA ASP A 143 -4.11 -10.35 7.84
C ASP A 143 -4.42 -9.23 6.85
N ARG A 144 -3.89 -8.03 7.06
CA ARG A 144 -4.20 -6.87 6.24
C ARG A 144 -3.11 -5.80 6.31
N VAL A 145 -3.17 -4.90 5.35
CA VAL A 145 -2.42 -3.65 5.36
C VAL A 145 -3.41 -2.51 5.29
N VAL A 146 -3.26 -1.53 6.18
CA VAL A 146 -4.08 -0.31 6.20
C VAL A 146 -3.23 0.84 5.66
N ILE A 147 -3.74 1.56 4.68
CA ILE A 147 -3.02 2.64 4.01
C ILE A 147 -3.88 3.89 4.06
N ASP A 148 -3.44 4.89 4.82
CA ASP A 148 -4.05 6.21 4.79
C ASP A 148 -3.43 7.00 3.65
N VAL A 149 -4.24 7.40 2.69
CA VAL A 149 -3.81 8.10 1.48
C VAL A 149 -4.00 9.60 1.65
N HIS A 150 -2.93 10.34 1.40
CA HIS A 150 -2.90 11.80 1.49
C HIS A 150 -2.56 12.37 0.11
N GLN A 151 -3.33 13.36 -0.31
CA GLN A 151 -3.05 14.14 -1.51
C GLN A 151 -2.00 15.19 -1.19
N VAL A 152 -1.01 15.34 -2.05
CA VAL A 152 -0.04 16.44 -1.98
C VAL A 152 -0.68 17.67 -2.59
N LEU A 153 -0.71 18.77 -1.85
CA LEU A 153 -1.31 20.03 -2.29
C LEU A 153 -0.29 20.97 -2.94
#